data_25a37f3f4410b2977fe8e4a41a99db09
#
_entry.id   25a37f3f4410b2977fe8e4a41a99db09
#
_cell.length_a   1.000
_cell.length_b   1.000
_cell.length_c   1.000
_cell.angle_alpha   90.00
_cell.angle_beta   90.00
_cell.angle_gamma   90.00
#
_symmetry.space_group_name_H-M   'P 1'
#
loop_
_entity.id
_entity.type
_entity.pdbx_description
1 polymer ?
#
loop_
_entity_poly.entity_id
_entity_poly.type
_entity_poly.pdbx_seq_one_letter_code
_entity_poly.pdbx_strand_id
1 'polypeptide(L)'
;YTPTFRSAGDLPSSRYVLPQFEERTAYGFKRQDPYNKLFEDRIIFLGVQVDDTSADDIMAQLLVLESLDPDGLITMYINSPGGSFTALTAIYDTMQYISPQIQTVVLGQAASAAAVLLAAGAPGKRLALPNARVLIHQPAMGEAGHGPASDIEIQAADILRMRTWLEE
;
A
#
# COMPACT_ATOMS: atom_id res chain seq x y z
N TYR A 1 -27.24 -9.61 27.55
CA TYR A 1 -26.38 -8.62 26.87
C TYR A 1 -27.02 -8.31 25.51
N THR A 2 -27.67 -7.18 25.38
CA THR A 2 -28.32 -6.76 24.14
C THR A 2 -27.27 -5.99 23.35
N PRO A 3 -26.83 -6.43 22.14
CA PRO A 3 -25.94 -5.65 21.34
C PRO A 3 -26.67 -4.38 20.87
N THR A 4 -26.19 -3.24 21.26
CA THR A 4 -26.60 -1.95 20.68
C THR A 4 -26.07 -1.89 19.27
N PHE A 5 -26.95 -2.05 18.29
CA PHE A 5 -26.61 -1.77 16.89
C PHE A 5 -26.36 -0.27 16.74
N ARG A 6 -25.16 0.10 16.31
CA ARG A 6 -24.85 1.46 15.87
C ARG A 6 -25.68 1.78 14.62
N SER A 7 -26.06 3.04 14.46
CA SER A 7 -26.81 3.47 13.28
C SER A 7 -25.99 3.23 12.00
N ALA A 8 -26.66 3.03 10.87
CA ALA A 8 -26.02 2.70 9.59
C ALA A 8 -24.99 3.73 9.10
N GLY A 9 -24.93 4.92 9.70
CA GLY A 9 -23.93 5.96 9.43
C GLY A 9 -22.59 5.78 10.17
N ASP A 10 -22.54 4.90 11.17
CA ASP A 10 -21.34 4.68 12.01
C ASP A 10 -20.51 3.46 11.61
N LEU A 11 -20.95 2.70 10.61
CA LEU A 11 -20.16 1.58 10.09
C LEU A 11 -19.17 2.08 9.03
N PRO A 12 -17.88 1.81 9.17
CA PRO A 12 -16.93 2.03 8.08
C PRO A 12 -17.44 1.27 6.86
N SER A 13 -17.61 1.96 5.75
CA SER A 13 -18.39 1.57 4.57
C SER A 13 -17.90 0.32 3.83
N SER A 14 -16.96 -0.47 4.34
CA SER A 14 -16.43 -1.62 3.60
C SER A 14 -15.54 -2.60 4.37
N ARG A 15 -15.56 -2.65 5.69
CA ARG A 15 -14.77 -3.66 6.40
C ARG A 15 -15.65 -4.66 7.13
N TYR A 16 -15.41 -5.94 6.87
CA TYR A 16 -15.82 -6.98 7.79
C TYR A 16 -15.21 -6.72 9.17
N VAL A 17 -15.95 -7.07 10.22
CA VAL A 17 -15.39 -7.04 11.58
C VAL A 17 -14.23 -8.03 11.60
N LEU A 18 -13.02 -7.53 11.88
CA LEU A 18 -11.86 -8.39 12.02
C LEU A 18 -12.01 -9.24 13.27
N PRO A 19 -11.89 -10.57 13.16
CA PRO A 19 -11.92 -11.43 14.32
C PRO A 19 -10.70 -11.14 15.18
N GLN A 20 -10.92 -11.07 16.49
CA GLN A 20 -9.83 -11.09 17.46
C GLN A 20 -9.66 -12.51 17.98
N PHE A 21 -8.42 -12.93 18.15
CA PHE A 21 -8.09 -14.23 18.72
C PHE A 21 -7.01 -14.08 19.80
N GLU A 22 -6.93 -15.10 20.66
CA GLU A 22 -5.92 -15.15 21.71
C GLU A 22 -4.84 -16.17 21.34
N GLU A 23 -3.61 -15.72 21.32
CA GLU A 23 -2.44 -16.58 21.14
C GLU A 23 -1.79 -16.84 22.49
N ARG A 24 -1.52 -18.13 22.78
CA ARG A 24 -0.79 -18.52 23.99
C ARG A 24 0.70 -18.28 23.80
N THR A 25 1.29 -17.49 24.67
CA THR A 25 2.73 -17.22 24.68
C THR A 25 3.38 -17.77 25.96
N ALA A 26 4.70 -17.75 26.03
CA ALA A 26 5.43 -18.15 27.24
C ALA A 26 5.09 -17.27 28.46
N TYR A 27 4.56 -16.06 28.23
CA TYR A 27 4.25 -15.07 29.28
C TYR A 27 2.75 -14.89 29.53
N GLY A 28 1.89 -15.73 28.91
CA GLY A 28 0.43 -15.64 29.04
C GLY A 28 -0.29 -15.61 27.70
N PHE A 29 -1.46 -14.98 27.66
CA PHE A 29 -2.27 -14.82 26.45
C PHE A 29 -2.06 -13.44 25.84
N LYS A 30 -1.84 -13.40 24.52
CA LYS A 30 -1.76 -12.18 23.74
C LYS A 30 -2.99 -12.10 22.82
N ARG A 31 -3.75 -11.02 22.96
CA ARG A 31 -4.90 -10.75 22.09
C ARG A 31 -4.42 -10.07 20.81
N GLN A 32 -4.81 -10.61 19.67
CA GLN A 32 -4.38 -10.14 18.36
C GLN A 32 -5.55 -10.11 17.37
N ASP A 33 -5.40 -9.27 16.34
CA ASP A 33 -6.17 -9.36 15.09
C ASP A 33 -5.26 -9.90 13.95
N PRO A 34 -5.83 -10.32 12.80
CA PRO A 34 -5.05 -10.87 11.71
C PRO A 34 -3.95 -9.93 11.18
N TYR A 35 -4.17 -8.62 11.12
CA TYR A 35 -3.15 -7.68 10.62
C TYR A 35 -1.97 -7.56 11.57
N ASN A 36 -2.22 -7.48 12.88
CA ASN A 36 -1.16 -7.48 13.88
C ASN A 36 -0.33 -8.76 13.82
N LYS A 37 -0.99 -9.91 13.62
CA LYS A 37 -0.28 -11.19 13.49
C LYS A 37 0.59 -11.23 12.24
N LEU A 38 0.08 -10.78 11.10
CA LEU A 38 0.85 -10.72 9.86
C LEU A 38 2.04 -9.74 9.99
N PHE A 39 1.82 -8.60 10.65
CA PHE A 39 2.88 -7.62 10.87
C PHE A 39 4.04 -8.19 11.72
N GLU A 40 3.76 -9.02 12.73
CA GLU A 40 4.80 -9.74 13.48
C GLU A 40 5.65 -10.64 12.60
N ASP A 41 5.05 -11.24 11.57
CA ASP A 41 5.73 -12.06 10.57
C ASP A 41 6.34 -11.23 9.42
N ARG A 42 6.46 -9.90 9.61
CA ARG A 42 7.00 -8.93 8.65
C ARG A 42 6.20 -8.85 7.35
N ILE A 43 4.89 -9.02 7.46
CA ILE A 43 3.96 -8.97 6.34
C ILE A 43 3.11 -7.72 6.47
N ILE A 44 3.04 -6.92 5.41
CA ILE A 44 2.19 -5.73 5.32
C ILE A 44 1.24 -5.84 4.14
N PHE A 45 0.12 -5.13 4.20
CA PHE A 45 -0.94 -5.17 3.20
C PHE A 45 -1.18 -3.79 2.59
N LEU A 46 -1.10 -3.70 1.27
CA LEU A 46 -1.65 -2.59 0.48
C LEU A 46 -2.95 -3.06 -0.17
N GLY A 47 -4.04 -3.01 0.59
CA GLY A 47 -5.37 -3.53 0.19
C GLY A 47 -6.41 -2.44 -0.10
N VAL A 48 -5.98 -1.20 -0.33
CA VAL A 48 -6.83 -0.02 -0.54
C VAL A 48 -6.29 0.83 -1.67
N GLN A 49 -7.01 1.90 -2.02
CA GLN A 49 -6.50 2.94 -2.90
C GLN A 49 -5.21 3.55 -2.33
N VAL A 50 -4.28 3.91 -3.21
CA VAL A 50 -3.05 4.61 -2.85
C VAL A 50 -3.36 6.10 -2.71
N ASP A 51 -3.41 6.57 -1.47
CA ASP A 51 -3.64 7.95 -1.06
C ASP A 51 -2.67 8.35 0.07
N ASP A 52 -2.74 9.59 0.53
CA ASP A 52 -1.82 10.10 1.54
C ASP A 52 -1.92 9.30 2.85
N THR A 53 -3.12 8.90 3.25
CA THR A 53 -3.34 8.12 4.49
C THR A 53 -2.75 6.72 4.38
N SER A 54 -3.03 6.01 3.29
CA SER A 54 -2.47 4.68 3.07
C SER A 54 -0.95 4.71 2.89
N ALA A 55 -0.42 5.79 2.29
CA ALA A 55 1.03 5.99 2.16
C ALA A 55 1.69 6.16 3.53
N ASP A 56 1.14 7.03 4.39
CA ASP A 56 1.66 7.23 5.75
C ASP A 56 1.66 5.92 6.56
N ASP A 57 0.57 5.15 6.48
CA ASP A 57 0.45 3.85 7.16
C ASP A 57 1.50 2.84 6.67
N ILE A 58 1.71 2.74 5.36
CA ILE A 58 2.70 1.82 4.77
C ILE A 58 4.12 2.27 5.13
N MET A 59 4.44 3.54 4.98
CA MET A 59 5.77 4.08 5.34
C MET A 59 6.09 3.84 6.81
N ALA A 60 5.14 4.11 7.72
CA ALA A 60 5.33 3.87 9.14
C ALA A 60 5.62 2.39 9.44
N GLN A 61 4.88 1.47 8.82
CA GLN A 61 5.11 0.03 8.97
C GLN A 61 6.49 -0.39 8.44
N LEU A 62 6.90 0.10 7.28
CA LEU A 62 8.22 -0.19 6.70
C LEU A 62 9.36 0.28 7.62
N LEU A 63 9.29 1.51 8.12
CA LEU A 63 10.29 2.07 9.04
C LEU A 63 10.35 1.32 10.38
N VAL A 64 9.22 0.90 10.92
CA VAL A 64 9.19 0.08 12.15
C VAL A 64 9.82 -1.28 11.90
N LEU A 65 9.48 -1.95 10.80
CA LEU A 65 10.05 -3.27 10.46
C LEU A 65 11.56 -3.19 10.24
N GLU A 66 12.06 -2.13 9.62
CA GLU A 66 13.51 -1.89 9.52
C GLU A 66 14.14 -1.73 10.90
N SER A 67 13.53 -0.92 11.78
CA SER A 67 14.07 -0.68 13.12
C SER A 67 14.13 -1.95 13.99
N LEU A 68 13.20 -2.89 13.77
CA LEU A 68 13.15 -4.16 14.50
C LEU A 68 14.19 -5.17 13.98
N ASP A 69 14.40 -5.23 12.69
CA ASP A 69 15.37 -6.11 12.05
C ASP A 69 15.74 -5.56 10.66
N PRO A 70 16.89 -4.90 10.51
CA PRO A 70 17.30 -4.28 9.24
C PRO A 70 17.68 -5.29 8.14
N ASP A 71 17.92 -6.55 8.48
CA ASP A 71 18.29 -7.60 7.52
C ASP A 71 17.12 -8.51 7.14
N GLY A 72 16.01 -8.44 7.88
CA GLY A 72 14.86 -9.31 7.69
C GLY A 72 14.03 -8.94 6.46
N LEU A 73 13.70 -9.93 5.63
CA LEU A 73 12.81 -9.76 4.49
C LEU A 73 11.43 -9.22 4.92
N ILE A 74 10.93 -8.22 4.22
CA ILE A 74 9.57 -7.73 4.36
C ILE A 74 8.74 -8.24 3.18
N THR A 75 7.52 -8.73 3.43
CA THR A 75 6.58 -9.11 2.37
C THR A 75 5.43 -8.13 2.31
N MET A 76 5.23 -7.50 1.15
CA MET A 76 4.10 -6.63 0.88
C MET A 76 3.10 -7.34 -0.03
N TYR A 77 1.91 -7.63 0.50
CA TYR A 77 0.79 -8.10 -0.31
C TYR A 77 0.02 -6.92 -0.89
N ILE A 78 -0.30 -7.00 -2.19
CA ILE A 78 -0.92 -5.91 -2.94
C ILE A 78 -2.25 -6.38 -3.53
N ASN A 79 -3.32 -5.64 -3.19
CA ASN A 79 -4.62 -5.72 -3.86
C ASN A 79 -5.21 -4.31 -3.94
N SER A 80 -4.75 -3.52 -4.92
CA SER A 80 -5.04 -2.09 -4.98
C SER A 80 -5.31 -1.63 -6.41
N PRO A 81 -6.29 -0.72 -6.60
CA PRO A 81 -6.55 -0.08 -7.89
C PRO A 81 -5.52 1.02 -8.24
N GLY A 82 -4.56 1.29 -7.36
CA GLY A 82 -3.65 2.43 -7.50
C GLY A 82 -4.23 3.71 -6.91
N GLY A 83 -3.78 4.87 -7.39
CA GLY A 83 -4.24 6.16 -6.88
C GLY A 83 -3.24 7.30 -7.10
N SER A 84 -3.00 8.09 -6.06
CA SER A 84 -2.18 9.30 -6.10
C SER A 84 -0.73 9.03 -6.47
N PHE A 85 -0.18 9.85 -7.35
CA PHE A 85 1.23 9.77 -7.74
C PHE A 85 2.17 10.18 -6.59
N THR A 86 1.83 11.22 -5.84
CA THR A 86 2.63 11.67 -4.70
C THR A 86 2.68 10.63 -3.59
N ALA A 87 1.57 9.96 -3.31
CA ALA A 87 1.50 8.84 -2.39
C ALA A 87 2.32 7.63 -2.89
N LEU A 88 2.26 7.34 -4.19
CA LEU A 88 3.11 6.33 -4.83
C LEU A 88 4.59 6.61 -4.59
N THR A 89 5.05 7.82 -4.92
CA THR A 89 6.48 8.16 -4.79
C THR A 89 6.96 8.12 -3.35
N ALA A 90 6.13 8.52 -2.40
CA ALA A 90 6.45 8.44 -0.97
C ALA A 90 6.67 6.99 -0.50
N ILE A 91 5.78 6.08 -0.89
CA ILE A 91 5.96 4.65 -0.59
C ILE A 91 7.19 4.08 -1.32
N TYR A 92 7.32 4.38 -2.62
CA TYR A 92 8.43 3.90 -3.44
C TYR A 92 9.78 4.31 -2.86
N ASP A 93 9.95 5.60 -2.58
CA ASP A 93 11.19 6.12 -2.01
C ASP A 93 11.50 5.49 -0.65
N THR A 94 10.49 5.27 0.18
CA THR A 94 10.66 4.56 1.46
C THR A 94 11.10 3.12 1.24
N MET A 95 10.51 2.40 0.27
CA MET A 95 10.92 1.04 -0.09
C MET A 95 12.37 0.97 -0.56
N GLN A 96 12.86 2.00 -1.26
CA GLN A 96 14.26 2.08 -1.72
C GLN A 96 15.23 2.57 -0.63
N TYR A 97 14.73 3.35 0.32
CA TYR A 97 15.52 3.95 1.38
C TYR A 97 15.90 2.96 2.49
N ILE A 98 14.99 2.07 2.87
CA ILE A 98 15.20 1.12 3.94
C ILE A 98 16.16 -0.02 3.54
N SER A 99 16.88 -0.57 4.52
CA SER A 99 17.85 -1.64 4.30
C SER A 99 17.21 -3.00 3.95
N PRO A 100 16.08 -3.43 4.55
CA PRO A 100 15.44 -4.69 4.26
C PRO A 100 15.04 -4.83 2.80
N GLN A 101 15.27 -6.03 2.23
CA GLN A 101 14.66 -6.35 0.93
C GLN A 101 13.14 -6.48 1.07
N ILE A 102 12.42 -6.03 0.06
CA ILE A 102 10.96 -6.13 0.01
C ILE A 102 10.56 -7.12 -1.07
N GLN A 103 9.86 -8.17 -0.67
CA GLN A 103 9.13 -9.05 -1.58
C GLN A 103 7.75 -8.46 -1.81
N THR A 104 7.32 -8.35 -3.06
CA THR A 104 5.98 -7.90 -3.43
C THR A 104 5.19 -9.04 -4.03
N VAL A 105 3.93 -9.19 -3.61
CA VAL A 105 3.04 -10.27 -4.07
C VAL A 105 1.67 -9.70 -4.40
N VAL A 106 1.27 -9.75 -5.65
CA VAL A 106 -0.08 -9.31 -6.02
C VAL A 106 -1.12 -10.39 -5.77
N LEU A 107 -2.13 -10.04 -4.97
CA LEU A 107 -3.35 -10.80 -4.70
C LEU A 107 -4.51 -10.04 -5.35
N GLY A 108 -5.22 -10.61 -6.33
CA GLY A 108 -6.30 -9.90 -7.00
C GLY A 108 -5.80 -8.90 -8.03
N GLN A 109 -5.45 -7.67 -7.66
CA GLN A 109 -4.96 -6.68 -8.63
C GLN A 109 -3.86 -5.76 -8.11
N ALA A 110 -3.00 -5.34 -9.03
CA ALA A 110 -2.09 -4.22 -8.87
C ALA A 110 -2.26 -3.31 -10.11
N ALA A 111 -2.97 -2.21 -9.97
CA ALA A 111 -3.26 -1.30 -11.07
C ALA A 111 -2.59 0.06 -10.85
N SER A 112 -2.13 0.70 -11.95
CA SER A 112 -1.59 2.07 -11.91
C SER A 112 -0.45 2.20 -10.89
N ALA A 113 -0.54 3.11 -9.92
CA ALA A 113 0.43 3.29 -8.84
C ALA A 113 0.79 1.97 -8.11
N ALA A 114 -0.18 1.09 -7.90
CA ALA A 114 0.06 -0.20 -7.26
C ALA A 114 0.90 -1.16 -8.14
N ALA A 115 0.82 -1.06 -9.46
CA ALA A 115 1.66 -1.83 -10.37
C ALA A 115 3.13 -1.39 -10.30
N VAL A 116 3.38 -0.10 -10.11
CA VAL A 116 4.73 0.43 -9.89
C VAL A 116 5.29 -0.05 -8.55
N LEU A 117 4.48 -0.05 -7.49
CA LEU A 117 4.90 -0.59 -6.19
C LEU A 117 5.17 -2.09 -6.24
N LEU A 118 4.41 -2.86 -7.03
CA LEU A 118 4.72 -4.26 -7.30
C LEU A 118 6.10 -4.39 -7.97
N ALA A 119 6.38 -3.55 -8.97
CA ALA A 119 7.65 -3.54 -9.69
C ALA A 119 8.84 -3.08 -8.82
N ALA A 120 8.58 -2.27 -7.78
CA ALA A 120 9.59 -1.79 -6.83
C ALA A 120 10.13 -2.86 -5.88
N GLY A 121 9.54 -4.04 -5.84
CA GLY A 121 10.04 -5.18 -5.07
C GLY A 121 11.43 -5.63 -5.52
N ALA A 122 12.18 -6.27 -4.64
CA ALA A 122 13.53 -6.73 -4.93
C ALA A 122 13.57 -7.68 -6.15
N PRO A 123 14.64 -7.65 -6.96
CA PRO A 123 14.79 -8.55 -8.10
C PRO A 123 14.61 -10.02 -7.72
N GLY A 124 13.77 -10.75 -8.47
CA GLY A 124 13.44 -12.15 -8.18
C GLY A 124 12.41 -12.37 -7.07
N LYS A 125 11.94 -11.29 -6.42
CA LYS A 125 10.97 -11.32 -5.32
C LYS A 125 9.65 -10.58 -5.65
N ARG A 126 9.30 -10.52 -6.92
CA ARG A 126 8.07 -9.92 -7.43
C ARG A 126 7.16 -11.03 -7.91
N LEU A 127 6.07 -11.26 -7.21
CA LEU A 127 5.23 -12.45 -7.38
C LEU A 127 3.79 -12.06 -7.72
N ALA A 128 3.10 -12.94 -8.44
CA ALA A 128 1.69 -12.80 -8.74
C ALA A 128 0.99 -14.14 -8.51
N LEU A 129 -0.19 -14.11 -7.90
CA LEU A 129 -1.05 -15.29 -7.88
C LEU A 129 -1.63 -15.55 -9.27
N PRO A 130 -2.01 -16.81 -9.60
CA PRO A 130 -2.41 -17.19 -10.96
C PRO A 130 -3.55 -16.37 -11.58
N ASN A 131 -4.46 -15.86 -10.77
CA ASN A 131 -5.62 -15.07 -11.22
C ASN A 131 -5.45 -13.57 -10.96
N ALA A 132 -4.27 -13.14 -10.53
CA ALA A 132 -4.02 -11.73 -10.28
C ALA A 132 -3.91 -10.95 -11.60
N ARG A 133 -4.32 -9.67 -11.54
CA ARG A 133 -4.21 -8.73 -12.67
C ARG A 133 -3.21 -7.65 -12.36
N VAL A 134 -2.37 -7.35 -13.34
CA VAL A 134 -1.48 -6.19 -13.31
C VAL A 134 -1.87 -5.26 -14.45
N LEU A 135 -2.16 -4.00 -14.13
CA LEU A 135 -2.54 -2.98 -15.10
C LEU A 135 -1.59 -1.79 -15.00
N ILE A 136 -0.91 -1.49 -16.09
CA ILE A 136 -0.04 -0.32 -16.22
C ILE A 136 -0.64 0.61 -17.26
N HIS A 137 -0.71 1.89 -16.94
CA HIS A 137 -1.06 2.96 -17.85
C HIS A 137 -0.26 4.22 -17.56
N GLN A 138 -0.13 5.08 -18.54
CA GLN A 138 0.53 6.37 -18.35
C GLN A 138 -0.23 7.25 -17.34
N PRO A 139 0.46 8.17 -16.65
CA PRO A 139 -0.19 9.13 -15.77
C PRO A 139 -1.24 9.94 -16.54
N ALA A 140 -2.37 10.19 -15.88
CA ALA A 140 -3.43 11.01 -16.45
C ALA A 140 -3.74 12.15 -15.46
N MET A 141 -4.14 13.31 -15.99
CA MET A 141 -4.75 14.36 -15.17
C MET A 141 -6.08 13.84 -14.63
N GLY A 142 -6.27 13.97 -13.29
CA GLY A 142 -7.60 13.86 -12.70
C GLY A 142 -8.52 14.99 -13.24
N GLU A 143 -9.58 15.32 -12.51
CA GLU A 143 -10.53 16.40 -12.89
C GLU A 143 -9.92 17.81 -12.97
N ALA A 144 -8.62 17.95 -12.80
CA ALA A 144 -7.89 19.21 -12.61
C ALA A 144 -7.57 19.99 -13.92
N GLY A 145 -8.19 19.66 -15.04
CA GLY A 145 -7.98 20.39 -16.29
C GLY A 145 -8.63 21.80 -16.35
N HIS A 146 -8.88 22.43 -15.20
CA HIS A 146 -9.50 23.75 -15.11
C HIS A 146 -8.56 24.76 -14.44
N GLY A 147 -8.39 25.92 -15.04
CA GLY A 147 -7.61 27.00 -14.49
C GLY A 147 -7.09 27.95 -15.57
N PRO A 148 -6.35 29.02 -15.18
CA PRO A 148 -5.61 29.86 -16.11
C PRO A 148 -4.64 29.04 -16.97
N ALA A 149 -4.33 29.54 -18.18
CA ALA A 149 -3.44 28.84 -19.11
C ALA A 149 -2.09 28.48 -18.49
N SER A 150 -1.54 29.36 -17.65
CA SER A 150 -0.30 29.12 -16.92
C SER A 150 -0.35 27.90 -16.00
N ASP A 151 -1.49 27.69 -15.33
CA ASP A 151 -1.65 26.56 -14.41
C ASP A 151 -1.78 25.24 -15.18
N ILE A 152 -2.43 25.28 -16.34
CA ILE A 152 -2.53 24.13 -17.26
C ILE A 152 -1.15 23.77 -17.81
N GLU A 153 -0.31 24.72 -18.16
CA GLU A 153 1.08 24.49 -18.59
C GLU A 153 1.93 23.83 -17.49
N ILE A 154 1.81 24.29 -16.25
CA ILE A 154 2.51 23.71 -15.10
C ILE A 154 2.04 22.27 -14.88
N GLN A 155 0.73 22.02 -14.89
CA GLN A 155 0.18 20.67 -14.70
C GLN A 155 0.61 19.72 -15.84
N ALA A 156 0.63 20.20 -17.08
CA ALA A 156 1.09 19.39 -18.21
C ALA A 156 2.59 19.05 -18.09
N ALA A 157 3.43 19.99 -17.66
CA ALA A 157 4.85 19.75 -17.41
C ALA A 157 5.07 18.72 -16.29
N ASP A 158 4.28 18.79 -15.20
CA ASP A 158 4.35 17.82 -14.11
C ASP A 158 3.97 16.41 -14.56
N ILE A 159 2.93 16.24 -15.37
CA ILE A 159 2.53 14.94 -15.90
C ILE A 159 3.61 14.34 -16.81
N LEU A 160 4.22 15.16 -17.65
CA LEU A 160 5.34 14.72 -18.50
C LEU A 160 6.53 14.27 -17.66
N ARG A 161 6.84 14.97 -16.58
CA ARG A 161 7.88 14.57 -15.62
C ARG A 161 7.54 13.25 -14.95
N MET A 162 6.30 13.06 -14.48
CA MET A 162 5.82 11.81 -13.88
C MET A 162 5.93 10.64 -14.86
N ARG A 163 5.56 10.88 -16.13
CA ARG A 163 5.69 9.86 -17.16
C ARG A 163 7.14 9.45 -17.36
N THR A 164 8.06 10.41 -17.51
CA THR A 164 9.49 10.14 -17.67
C THR A 164 10.03 9.30 -16.51
N TRP A 165 9.68 9.67 -15.28
CA TRP A 165 10.09 8.92 -14.10
C TRP A 165 9.56 7.47 -14.09
N LEU A 166 8.36 7.22 -14.63
CA LEU A 166 7.78 5.87 -14.70
C LEU A 166 8.41 5.01 -15.82
N GLU A 167 9.01 5.65 -16.85
CA GLU A 167 9.62 4.97 -18.00
C GLU A 167 11.11 4.64 -17.76
N GLU A 168 11.76 5.23 -16.76
CA GLU A 168 13.14 4.96 -16.31
C GLU A 168 13.23 3.79 -15.33
#